data_d97e5ff2145f9bfa3f4b350d20486e4d
#
_entry.id   d97e5ff2145f9bfa3f4b350d20486e4d
#
_cell.length_a   1.000
_cell.length_b   1.000
_cell.length_c   1.000
_cell.angle_alpha   90.00
_cell.angle_beta   90.00
_cell.angle_gamma   90.00
#
_symmetry.space_group_name_H-M   'P 1'
#
loop_
_entity.id
_entity.type
_entity.pdbx_description
1 polymer ?
#
loop_
_entity_poly.entity_id
_entity_poly.type
_entity_poly.pdbx_seq_one_letter_code
_entity_poly.pdbx_strand_id
1 'polypeptide(L)'
;TLRGYVYDFIISGSGAMEDDTCQYTIERFTVAPTDTLVTPRALDPGAPAAVHSDCGENGGTTGTVTAGSELFNQGVHVRAAFRWVANPGGALVLSAVAANGLVWRVSASSYVGTVEATAHFEE
;
A
#
# COMPACT_ATOMS: atom_id res chain seq x y z
N THR A 1 -21.77 4.64 -0.13
CA THR A 1 -20.37 4.24 0.14
C THR A 1 -19.65 4.23 -1.18
N LEU A 2 -18.62 5.08 -1.33
CA LEU A 2 -17.81 5.17 -2.53
C LEU A 2 -16.78 4.04 -2.55
N ARG A 3 -16.38 3.63 -3.75
CA ARG A 3 -15.22 2.78 -3.96
C ARG A 3 -14.05 3.69 -4.32
N GLY A 4 -12.88 3.42 -3.78
CA GLY A 4 -11.64 4.05 -4.22
C GLY A 4 -10.91 3.18 -5.22
N TYR A 5 -10.07 3.80 -6.02
CA TYR A 5 -9.30 3.15 -7.09
C TYR A 5 -7.84 3.58 -6.98
N VAL A 6 -6.98 2.67 -6.55
CA VAL A 6 -5.53 2.91 -6.55
C VAL A 6 -5.02 2.70 -7.97
N TYR A 7 -4.48 3.75 -8.56
CA TYR A 7 -4.02 3.74 -9.95
C TYR A 7 -2.51 3.88 -10.10
N ASP A 8 -1.81 4.25 -9.04
CA ASP A 8 -0.35 4.40 -9.05
C ASP A 8 0.22 4.12 -7.67
N PHE A 9 1.30 3.38 -7.59
CA PHE A 9 2.08 3.26 -6.36
C PHE A 9 3.56 3.15 -6.65
N ILE A 10 4.35 3.66 -5.71
CA ILE A 10 5.81 3.65 -5.73
C ILE A 10 6.29 3.05 -4.44
N ILE A 11 7.26 2.16 -4.52
CA ILE A 11 7.92 1.56 -3.36
C ILE A 11 9.43 1.67 -3.51
N SER A 12 10.11 1.96 -2.41
CA SER A 12 11.57 2.06 -2.35
C SER A 12 12.08 1.77 -0.96
N GLY A 13 13.36 1.41 -0.86
CA GLY A 13 14.07 1.40 0.41
C GLY A 13 14.64 2.79 0.72
N SER A 14 14.73 3.13 1.99
CA SER A 14 15.45 4.30 2.48
C SER A 14 16.31 3.94 3.69
N GLY A 15 17.29 4.77 4.01
CA GLY A 15 18.23 4.53 5.12
C GLY A 15 19.49 3.79 4.70
N ALA A 16 19.99 2.90 5.54
CA ALA A 16 21.22 2.14 5.26
C ALA A 16 20.95 1.16 4.11
N MET A 17 21.59 1.41 2.96
CA MET A 17 21.44 0.57 1.77
C MET A 17 22.32 -0.66 1.88
N GLU A 18 21.68 -1.81 1.83
CA GLU A 18 22.33 -3.12 1.78
C GLU A 18 22.17 -3.78 0.42
N ASP A 19 22.86 -4.87 0.20
CA ASP A 19 22.78 -5.66 -1.02
C ASP A 19 21.74 -6.78 -0.82
N ASP A 20 20.48 -6.40 -0.70
CA ASP A 20 19.37 -7.30 -0.37
C ASP A 20 18.13 -7.00 -1.22
N THR A 21 17.20 -7.94 -1.23
CA THR A 21 15.95 -7.86 -1.96
C THR A 21 14.78 -8.01 -0.99
N CYS A 22 13.84 -7.07 -1.04
CA CYS A 22 12.58 -7.17 -0.34
C CYS A 22 11.50 -7.71 -1.26
N GLN A 23 10.65 -8.58 -0.74
CA GLN A 23 9.45 -9.03 -1.39
C GLN A 23 8.29 -8.12 -0.98
N TYR A 24 7.64 -7.53 -1.96
CA TYR A 24 6.47 -6.68 -1.76
C TYR A 24 5.22 -7.40 -2.24
N THR A 25 4.19 -7.42 -1.41
CA THR A 25 2.88 -7.97 -1.77
C THR A 25 1.79 -6.96 -1.48
N ILE A 26 0.74 -6.97 -2.31
CA ILE A 26 -0.51 -6.25 -2.05
C ILE A 26 -1.61 -7.29 -1.92
N GLU A 27 -2.27 -7.28 -0.79
CA GLU A 27 -3.30 -8.26 -0.45
C GLU A 27 -4.55 -7.55 0.07
N ARG A 28 -5.69 -8.25 0.01
CA ARG A 28 -6.92 -7.75 0.62
C ARG A 28 -7.01 -8.20 2.07
N PHE A 29 -7.49 -7.30 2.93
CA PHE A 29 -7.79 -7.63 4.32
C PHE A 29 -9.29 -7.45 4.61
N THR A 30 -9.77 -8.19 5.61
CA THR A 30 -11.13 -8.12 6.15
C THR A 30 -11.17 -7.65 7.60
N VAL A 31 -10.01 -7.58 8.25
CA VAL A 31 -9.81 -6.94 9.54
C VAL A 31 -8.58 -6.06 9.39
N ALA A 32 -8.74 -4.76 9.64
CA ALA A 32 -7.65 -3.79 9.53
C ALA A 32 -6.47 -4.17 10.44
N PRO A 33 -5.23 -3.98 9.97
CA PRO A 33 -4.06 -4.06 10.83
C PRO A 33 -4.10 -2.94 11.89
N THR A 34 -3.33 -3.12 12.97
CA THR A 34 -3.08 -2.03 13.90
C THR A 34 -1.91 -1.21 13.35
N ASP A 35 -2.15 0.05 13.05
CA ASP A 35 -1.20 0.93 12.38
C ASP A 35 -1.14 2.33 12.98
N THR A 36 -0.23 3.14 12.47
CA THR A 36 -0.18 4.58 12.73
C THR A 36 -0.97 5.30 11.65
N LEU A 37 -2.00 6.04 12.04
CA LEU A 37 -2.89 6.73 11.10
C LEU A 37 -2.12 7.77 10.28
N VAL A 38 -2.29 7.72 8.96
CA VAL A 38 -1.78 8.68 8.00
C VAL A 38 -2.96 9.34 7.28
N THR A 39 -3.01 10.66 7.30
CA THR A 39 -4.08 11.41 6.61
C THR A 39 -3.74 11.51 5.13
N PRO A 40 -4.59 10.99 4.23
CA PRO A 40 -4.43 11.19 2.79
C PRO A 40 -4.46 12.67 2.43
N ARG A 41 -3.65 13.06 1.47
CA ARG A 41 -3.60 14.44 0.98
C ARG A 41 -4.13 14.52 -0.43
N ALA A 42 -5.05 15.45 -0.66
CA ALA A 42 -5.52 15.74 -2.00
C ALA A 42 -4.39 16.30 -2.86
N LEU A 43 -4.30 15.83 -4.10
CA LEU A 43 -3.39 16.40 -5.10
C LEU A 43 -3.89 17.76 -5.59
N ASP A 44 -5.22 17.94 -5.63
CA ASP A 44 -5.85 19.24 -5.85
C ASP A 44 -6.17 19.88 -4.49
N PRO A 45 -5.57 21.04 -4.15
CA PRO A 45 -5.82 21.70 -2.87
C PRO A 45 -7.27 22.18 -2.69
N GLY A 46 -8.06 22.24 -3.76
CA GLY A 46 -9.48 22.57 -3.73
C GLY A 46 -10.41 21.35 -3.58
N ALA A 47 -9.87 20.14 -3.61
CA ALA A 47 -10.68 18.94 -3.50
C ALA A 47 -11.26 18.75 -2.08
N PRO A 48 -12.44 18.14 -1.95
CA PRO A 48 -12.97 17.74 -0.65
C PRO A 48 -12.07 16.69 0.01
N ALA A 49 -12.22 16.53 1.33
CA ALA A 49 -11.51 15.48 2.05
C ALA A 49 -11.87 14.08 1.52
N ALA A 50 -10.87 13.20 1.44
CA ALA A 50 -11.08 11.83 1.01
C ALA A 50 -12.06 11.09 1.92
N VAL A 51 -12.95 10.30 1.32
CA VAL A 51 -13.88 9.41 2.05
C VAL A 51 -13.10 8.21 2.62
N HIS A 52 -12.13 7.68 1.86
CA HIS A 52 -11.18 6.67 2.33
C HIS A 52 -10.05 7.33 3.13
N SER A 53 -10.36 7.78 4.33
CA SER A 53 -9.43 8.50 5.19
C SER A 53 -8.65 7.60 6.15
N ASP A 54 -8.99 6.32 6.21
CA ASP A 54 -8.40 5.34 7.13
C ASP A 54 -7.20 4.67 6.45
N CYS A 55 -6.12 5.44 6.34
CA CYS A 55 -4.83 4.99 5.83
C CYS A 55 -3.85 4.88 6.99
N GLY A 56 -3.01 3.87 6.98
CA GLY A 56 -2.05 3.66 8.05
C GLY A 56 -0.71 3.14 7.57
N GLU A 57 0.30 3.32 8.40
CA GLU A 57 1.67 2.86 8.21
C GLU A 57 2.18 2.10 9.44
N ASN A 58 3.28 1.40 9.30
CA ASN A 58 3.94 0.69 10.39
C ASN A 58 3.02 -0.28 11.15
N GLY A 59 2.22 -1.04 10.41
CA GLY A 59 1.28 -1.99 10.98
C GLY A 59 1.98 -2.99 11.91
N GLY A 60 1.70 -2.91 13.21
CA GLY A 60 2.26 -3.80 14.24
C GLY A 60 1.65 -5.21 14.20
N THR A 61 0.45 -5.33 13.64
CA THR A 61 -0.22 -6.62 13.37
C THR A 61 -0.70 -6.63 11.93
N THR A 62 -0.58 -7.78 11.28
CA THR A 62 -0.96 -7.89 9.86
C THR A 62 -2.46 -7.85 9.60
N GLY A 63 -3.30 -7.75 10.64
CA GLY A 63 -4.73 -7.90 10.48
C GLY A 63 -5.12 -9.29 9.97
N THR A 64 -6.32 -9.44 9.42
CA THR A 64 -6.75 -10.68 8.78
C THR A 64 -6.72 -10.50 7.26
N VAL A 65 -5.73 -11.09 6.63
CA VAL A 65 -5.60 -11.10 5.18
C VAL A 65 -6.45 -12.23 4.60
N THR A 66 -7.15 -11.97 3.52
CA THR A 66 -7.93 -12.99 2.82
C THR A 66 -6.97 -13.93 2.08
N ALA A 67 -7.01 -15.21 2.39
CA ALA A 67 -6.18 -16.21 1.71
C ALA A 67 -6.44 -16.20 0.20
N GLY A 68 -5.36 -16.18 -0.60
CA GLY A 68 -5.45 -16.14 -2.06
C GLY A 68 -5.88 -14.79 -2.65
N SER A 69 -5.90 -13.74 -1.85
CA SER A 69 -6.26 -12.37 -2.31
C SER A 69 -5.08 -11.55 -2.80
N GLU A 70 -3.93 -12.17 -3.00
CA GLU A 70 -2.73 -11.48 -3.49
C GLU A 70 -2.98 -10.90 -4.88
N LEU A 71 -2.90 -9.58 -4.97
CA LEU A 71 -3.12 -8.82 -6.21
C LEU A 71 -1.81 -8.45 -6.89
N PHE A 72 -0.73 -8.44 -6.13
CA PHE A 72 0.58 -8.03 -6.58
C PHE A 72 1.65 -8.74 -5.75
N ASN A 73 2.72 -9.17 -6.41
CA ASN A 73 3.86 -9.81 -5.77
C ASN A 73 5.12 -9.49 -6.57
N GLN A 74 6.05 -8.75 -5.96
CA GLN A 74 7.24 -8.28 -6.64
C GLN A 74 8.46 -8.26 -5.71
N GLY A 75 9.54 -8.89 -6.14
CA GLY A 75 10.86 -8.70 -5.53
C GLY A 75 11.51 -7.43 -6.07
N VAL A 76 11.97 -6.58 -5.17
CA VAL A 76 12.68 -5.34 -5.53
C VAL A 76 13.94 -5.24 -4.69
N HIS A 77 15.06 -4.97 -5.35
CA HIS A 77 16.32 -4.71 -4.67
C HIS A 77 16.20 -3.40 -3.85
N VAL A 78 16.69 -3.40 -2.62
CA VAL A 78 16.51 -2.26 -1.68
C VAL A 78 17.13 -0.94 -2.17
N ARG A 79 18.07 -1.01 -3.13
CA ARG A 79 18.66 0.18 -3.79
C ARG A 79 17.87 0.68 -4.98
N ALA A 80 16.78 0.00 -5.35
CA ALA A 80 15.95 0.36 -6.48
C ALA A 80 14.59 0.89 -6.00
N ALA A 81 13.95 1.70 -6.83
CA ALA A 81 12.55 2.03 -6.70
C ALA A 81 11.75 1.23 -7.73
N PHE A 82 10.56 0.82 -7.35
CA PHE A 82 9.59 0.20 -8.25
C PHE A 82 8.33 1.06 -8.30
N ARG A 83 7.87 1.35 -9.51
CA ARG A 83 6.60 2.04 -9.73
C ARG A 83 5.68 1.20 -10.58
N TRP A 84 4.44 1.06 -10.13
CA TRP A 84 3.36 0.48 -10.90
C TRP A 84 2.30 1.53 -11.21
N VAL A 85 1.85 1.55 -12.45
CA VAL A 85 0.77 2.42 -12.91
C VAL A 85 -0.28 1.53 -13.55
N ALA A 86 -1.53 1.71 -13.16
CA ALA A 86 -2.64 0.95 -13.71
C ALA A 86 -2.86 1.27 -15.19
N ASN A 87 -3.10 0.22 -15.97
CA ASN A 87 -3.69 0.40 -17.29
C ASN A 87 -5.13 0.94 -17.16
N PRO A 88 -5.68 1.59 -18.17
CA PRO A 88 -7.06 2.03 -18.15
C PRO A 88 -8.01 0.89 -17.75
N GLY A 89 -8.79 1.09 -16.68
CA GLY A 89 -9.68 0.08 -16.09
C GLY A 89 -9.00 -1.00 -15.24
N GLY A 90 -7.68 -0.94 -15.05
CA GLY A 90 -6.90 -1.91 -14.26
C GLY A 90 -6.55 -1.47 -12.85
N ALA A 91 -7.14 -0.40 -12.34
CA ALA A 91 -6.87 0.10 -11.00
C ALA A 91 -7.24 -0.92 -9.90
N LEU A 92 -6.50 -0.91 -8.80
CA LEU A 92 -6.81 -1.74 -7.65
C LEU A 92 -7.98 -1.12 -6.88
N VAL A 93 -9.07 -1.86 -6.76
CA VAL A 93 -10.30 -1.37 -6.14
C VAL A 93 -10.22 -1.44 -4.62
N LEU A 94 -10.40 -0.31 -3.95
CA LEU A 94 -10.65 -0.24 -2.51
C LEU A 94 -12.12 -0.59 -2.25
N SER A 95 -12.36 -1.43 -1.25
CA SER A 95 -13.70 -1.85 -0.90
C SER A 95 -14.52 -0.70 -0.32
N ALA A 96 -15.81 -0.65 -0.66
CA ALA A 96 -16.76 0.21 -0.01
C ALA A 96 -17.24 -0.32 1.36
N VAL A 97 -16.83 -1.52 1.74
CA VAL A 97 -17.18 -2.14 3.02
C VAL A 97 -16.20 -1.70 4.09
N ALA A 98 -16.70 -1.18 5.19
CA ALA A 98 -15.89 -0.78 6.33
C ALA A 98 -15.02 -1.95 6.83
N ALA A 99 -13.84 -1.65 7.30
CA ALA A 99 -12.82 -2.59 7.76
C ALA A 99 -12.22 -3.53 6.68
N ASN A 100 -12.61 -3.36 5.41
CA ASN A 100 -11.98 -4.07 4.29
C ASN A 100 -11.12 -3.10 3.48
N GLY A 101 -9.93 -3.54 3.08
CA GLY A 101 -9.02 -2.68 2.34
C GLY A 101 -7.90 -3.44 1.64
N LEU A 102 -6.87 -2.70 1.31
CA LEU A 102 -5.63 -3.21 0.75
C LEU A 102 -4.50 -3.01 1.75
N VAL A 103 -3.67 -4.01 1.92
CA VAL A 103 -2.46 -3.93 2.72
C VAL A 103 -1.24 -4.16 1.83
N TRP A 104 -0.26 -3.27 1.97
CA TRP A 104 1.09 -3.45 1.44
C TRP A 104 1.92 -4.14 2.50
N ARG A 105 2.46 -5.29 2.14
CA ARG A 105 3.34 -6.05 3.03
C ARG A 105 4.72 -6.14 2.42
N VAL A 106 5.70 -6.04 3.30
CA VAL A 106 7.10 -6.22 2.95
C VAL A 106 7.65 -7.38 3.75
N SER A 107 8.29 -8.30 3.09
CA SER A 107 9.12 -9.32 3.71
C SER A 107 10.54 -9.20 3.18
N ALA A 108 11.49 -9.13 4.10
CA ALA A 108 12.91 -9.14 3.79
C ALA A 108 13.55 -10.32 4.48
N SER A 109 14.58 -10.89 3.87
CA SER A 109 15.35 -11.97 4.50
C SER A 109 16.26 -11.44 5.61
N SER A 110 16.92 -10.31 5.39
CA SER A 110 17.92 -9.74 6.28
C SER A 110 17.96 -8.22 6.32
N TYR A 111 17.25 -7.53 5.45
CA TYR A 111 17.28 -6.07 5.37
C TYR A 111 16.77 -5.42 6.66
N VAL A 112 17.62 -4.59 7.26
CA VAL A 112 17.31 -3.78 8.44
C VAL A 112 17.33 -2.31 8.04
N GLY A 113 16.21 -1.79 7.57
CA GLY A 113 16.08 -0.42 7.11
C GLY A 113 14.63 0.01 7.03
N THR A 114 14.41 1.17 6.44
CA THR A 114 13.09 1.71 6.21
C THR A 114 12.65 1.43 4.77
N VAL A 115 11.41 1.08 4.61
CA VAL A 115 10.74 0.97 3.31
C VAL A 115 9.69 2.05 3.24
N GLU A 116 9.67 2.76 2.12
CA GLU A 116 8.72 3.82 1.84
C GLU A 116 7.78 3.40 0.72
N ALA A 117 6.52 3.71 0.88
CA ALA A 117 5.50 3.48 -0.14
C ALA A 117 4.63 4.73 -0.30
N THR A 118 4.33 5.06 -1.55
CA THR A 118 3.36 6.11 -1.88
C THR A 118 2.32 5.52 -2.80
N ALA A 119 1.06 5.71 -2.49
CA ALA A 119 -0.05 5.30 -3.35
C ALA A 119 -0.92 6.50 -3.71
N HIS A 120 -1.31 6.58 -4.97
CA HIS A 120 -2.30 7.54 -5.45
C HIS A 120 -3.60 6.80 -5.75
N PHE A 121 -4.68 7.36 -5.24
CA PHE A 121 -6.02 6.81 -5.47
C PHE A 121 -7.02 7.91 -5.80
N GLU A 122 -8.12 7.53 -6.42
CA GLU A 122 -9.28 8.37 -6.70
C GLU A 122 -10.56 7.73 -6.13
N GLU A 123 -11.58 8.55 -5.92
CA GLU A 123 -12.88 8.16 -5.38
C GLU A 123 -14.03 8.61 -6.30
#